data_4443bb93c22ed76629f919afc4dd0215
#
_entry.id   4443bb93c22ed76629f919afc4dd0215
#
_cell.length_a   1.000
_cell.length_b   1.000
_cell.length_c   1.000
_cell.angle_alpha   90.00
_cell.angle_beta   90.00
_cell.angle_gamma   90.00
#
_symmetry.space_group_name_H-M   'P 1'
#
loop_
_entity.id
_entity.type
_entity.pdbx_description
1 polymer ?
#
loop_
_entity_poly.entity_id
_entity_poly.type
_entity_poly.pdbx_seq_one_letter_code
_entity_poly.pdbx_strand_id
1 'polypeptide(L)'
;MGACLQQVGGGALFFCRGEWFFRFTMMENPDKETKQELAMTEIVKMRDVRFDPGLFVNFSSGTVLDNLLCSYQGLPKGVNYMIIGDPGVGKTTIILDLIANIERQNAGTRILFISAEMNEIDLAVYVQRYPMFGNLNIMFVESDFDGHRHHLQEIEEVLQQGWDIVAIDSFYELQGIVKEEEDITMRLAETKLLALIKRHNKAINDTHTNTTFLTIQQVTKSGAFIGSNRLKHMITAMMELRLDNPKNIYSDRYIVFSKHRRGDVGVKLYYNLSSTGDVTFDEQRYRQELQLRNLQSNVSTQLRDFASQFERLFNNEIEQ
;
A
#
# COMPACT_ATOMS: atom_id res chain seq x y z
N MET A 1 9.05 66.18 -4.42
CA MET A 1 8.89 65.54 -5.75
C MET A 1 7.58 64.80 -5.69
N GLY A 2 6.57 65.31 -6.42
CA GLY A 2 5.20 64.78 -6.37
C GLY A 2 5.05 63.51 -7.22
N ALA A 3 4.45 62.49 -6.65
CA ALA A 3 4.01 61.31 -7.38
C ALA A 3 2.78 61.67 -8.19
N CYS A 4 2.80 61.43 -9.48
CA CYS A 4 1.62 61.61 -10.35
C CYS A 4 0.76 60.32 -10.29
N LEU A 5 -0.49 60.45 -9.92
CA LEU A 5 -1.47 59.38 -9.87
C LEU A 5 -2.41 59.51 -11.06
N GLN A 6 -2.51 58.50 -11.90
CA GLN A 6 -3.49 58.45 -12.98
C GLN A 6 -4.36 57.20 -12.82
N GLN A 7 -5.65 57.39 -12.72
CA GLN A 7 -6.62 56.31 -12.59
C GLN A 7 -7.07 55.87 -13.98
N VAL A 8 -6.90 54.59 -14.29
CA VAL A 8 -7.35 53.97 -15.55
C VAL A 8 -8.04 52.66 -15.20
N GLY A 9 -9.35 52.62 -15.45
CA GLY A 9 -10.15 51.39 -15.49
C GLY A 9 -9.92 50.36 -14.38
N GLY A 10 -10.29 50.67 -13.15
CA GLY A 10 -10.28 49.67 -12.04
C GLY A 10 -8.95 49.42 -11.36
N GLY A 11 -7.89 50.15 -11.71
CA GLY A 11 -6.58 50.06 -11.05
C GLY A 11 -5.87 51.42 -11.00
N ALA A 12 -4.86 51.58 -10.16
CA ALA A 12 -4.05 52.77 -10.05
C ALA A 12 -2.62 52.52 -10.54
N LEU A 13 -2.14 53.44 -11.40
CA LEU A 13 -0.75 53.45 -11.90
C LEU A 13 0.09 54.38 -11.00
N PHE A 14 1.21 53.88 -10.51
CA PHE A 14 2.20 54.65 -9.76
C PHE A 14 3.49 54.79 -10.52
N PHE A 15 4.04 55.97 -10.58
CA PHE A 15 5.37 56.24 -11.15
C PHE A 15 6.38 56.46 -10.03
N CYS A 16 7.38 55.62 -9.95
CA CYS A 16 8.47 55.76 -8.96
C CYS A 16 9.80 55.30 -9.60
N ARG A 17 10.84 56.16 -9.46
CA ARG A 17 12.21 55.88 -9.93
C ARG A 17 12.34 55.49 -11.42
N GLY A 18 11.52 56.10 -12.31
CA GLY A 18 11.65 55.88 -13.73
C GLY A 18 10.90 54.69 -14.34
N GLU A 19 10.12 54.01 -13.53
CA GLU A 19 9.31 52.86 -13.98
C GLU A 19 7.84 52.98 -13.59
N TRP A 20 6.94 52.45 -14.41
CA TRP A 20 5.50 52.41 -14.16
C TRP A 20 5.08 51.08 -13.55
N PHE A 21 4.41 51.11 -12.37
CA PHE A 21 3.85 49.95 -11.71
C PHE A 21 2.31 50.00 -11.78
N PHE A 22 1.71 48.93 -12.23
CA PHE A 22 0.26 48.76 -12.28
C PHE A 22 -0.22 47.98 -11.05
N ARG A 23 -1.04 48.60 -10.20
CA ARG A 23 -1.66 47.90 -9.07
C ARG A 23 -3.16 47.78 -9.36
N PHE A 24 -3.59 46.53 -9.56
CA PHE A 24 -5.02 46.20 -9.60
C PHE A 24 -5.57 46.24 -8.16
N THR A 25 -6.54 47.13 -7.89
CA THR A 25 -7.33 47.08 -6.65
C THR A 25 -8.52 46.18 -6.93
N MET A 26 -8.39 44.88 -6.58
CA MET A 26 -9.56 44.02 -6.51
C MET A 26 -10.36 44.40 -5.27
N MET A 27 -11.66 44.68 -5.45
CA MET A 27 -12.60 44.78 -4.34
C MET A 27 -12.62 43.45 -3.62
N GLU A 28 -12.23 43.42 -2.34
CA GLU A 28 -12.28 42.29 -1.48
C GLU A 28 -13.73 41.83 -1.30
N ASN A 29 -14.01 40.62 -1.82
CA ASN A 29 -15.10 39.81 -1.31
C ASN A 29 -14.49 38.90 -0.23
N PRO A 30 -14.97 38.93 1.02
CA PRO A 30 -14.35 38.16 2.10
C PRO A 30 -14.94 36.75 2.16
N ASP A 31 -14.63 35.90 1.21
CA ASP A 31 -14.92 34.48 1.31
C ASP A 31 -13.79 33.65 0.67
N LYS A 32 -12.97 33.06 1.56
CA LYS A 32 -12.16 31.85 1.39
C LYS A 32 -11.34 31.72 0.11
N GLU A 33 -10.24 32.42 -0.01
CA GLU A 33 -9.12 31.97 -0.83
C GLU A 33 -8.15 31.13 0.03
N THR A 34 -8.31 29.82 -0.07
CA THR A 34 -7.25 28.87 0.23
C THR A 34 -6.11 29.15 -0.76
N LYS A 35 -5.06 29.84 -0.33
CA LYS A 35 -3.79 29.90 -1.05
C LYS A 35 -3.25 28.47 -1.15
N GLN A 36 -3.53 27.79 -2.26
CA GLN A 36 -2.66 26.74 -2.73
C GLN A 36 -1.36 27.44 -3.17
N GLU A 37 -0.39 27.54 -2.27
CA GLU A 37 0.99 27.75 -2.66
C GLU A 37 1.33 26.61 -3.61
N LEU A 38 1.53 26.94 -4.88
CA LEU A 38 2.19 26.06 -5.85
C LEU A 38 3.57 25.78 -5.25
N ALA A 39 3.70 24.66 -4.54
CA ALA A 39 4.98 24.19 -4.05
C ALA A 39 5.90 24.04 -5.26
N MET A 40 6.84 24.95 -5.41
CA MET A 40 7.89 24.86 -6.42
C MET A 40 8.59 23.52 -6.21
N THR A 41 8.80 22.79 -7.28
CA THR A 41 9.55 21.53 -7.24
C THR A 41 10.97 21.81 -6.78
N GLU A 42 11.27 21.51 -5.54
CA GLU A 42 12.60 21.68 -4.99
C GLU A 42 13.51 20.54 -5.43
N ILE A 43 14.66 20.87 -5.99
CA ILE A 43 15.70 19.90 -6.35
C ILE A 43 16.69 19.80 -5.19
N VAL A 44 16.70 18.65 -4.52
CA VAL A 44 17.60 18.40 -3.38
C VAL A 44 18.51 17.20 -3.68
N LYS A 45 19.68 17.15 -3.05
CA LYS A 45 20.53 15.95 -3.09
C LYS A 45 19.90 14.84 -2.29
N MET A 46 20.00 13.59 -2.71
CA MET A 46 19.40 12.45 -2.01
C MET A 46 19.84 12.34 -0.54
N ARG A 47 21.10 12.68 -0.21
CA ARG A 47 21.62 12.69 1.16
C ARG A 47 21.01 13.78 2.06
N ASP A 48 20.43 14.83 1.46
CA ASP A 48 19.87 15.97 2.17
C ASP A 48 18.35 15.80 2.41
N VAL A 49 17.75 14.73 1.83
CA VAL A 49 16.35 14.37 2.07
C VAL A 49 16.20 13.95 3.53
N ARG A 50 15.37 14.67 4.27
CA ARG A 50 15.08 14.39 5.68
C ARG A 50 13.75 13.70 5.80
N PHE A 51 13.67 12.75 6.73
CA PHE A 51 12.47 11.97 7.01
C PHE A 51 12.19 11.99 8.50
N ASP A 52 10.91 11.92 8.85
CA ASP A 52 10.52 11.65 10.23
C ASP A 52 10.98 10.24 10.63
N PRO A 53 11.78 10.09 11.70
CA PRO A 53 12.20 8.78 12.21
C PRO A 53 11.02 7.84 12.52
N GLY A 54 9.85 8.36 12.89
CA GLY A 54 8.64 7.61 13.15
C GLY A 54 8.12 6.82 11.94
N LEU A 55 8.50 7.20 10.70
CA LEU A 55 8.17 6.46 9.48
C LEU A 55 8.91 5.12 9.35
N PHE A 56 9.98 4.93 10.12
CA PHE A 56 10.79 3.70 10.11
C PHE A 56 10.43 2.76 11.26
N VAL A 57 9.47 3.13 12.10
CA VAL A 57 8.91 2.24 13.13
C VAL A 57 7.79 1.43 12.49
N ASN A 58 8.05 0.14 12.30
CA ASN A 58 7.09 -0.78 11.69
C ASN A 58 6.09 -1.31 12.72
N PHE A 59 4.92 -1.72 12.26
CA PHE A 59 3.92 -2.40 13.08
C PHE A 59 4.27 -3.89 13.18
N SER A 60 4.55 -4.39 14.38
CA SER A 60 4.82 -5.80 14.61
C SER A 60 3.52 -6.58 14.76
N SER A 61 3.42 -7.73 14.11
CA SER A 61 2.36 -8.72 14.36
C SER A 61 2.71 -9.68 15.51
N GLY A 62 3.98 -9.70 15.92
CA GLY A 62 4.49 -10.67 16.89
C GLY A 62 4.59 -12.08 16.33
N THR A 63 4.50 -12.25 15.01
CA THR A 63 4.61 -13.55 14.33
C THR A 63 5.82 -13.59 13.40
N VAL A 64 6.19 -14.79 12.94
CA VAL A 64 7.29 -14.95 11.96
C VAL A 64 7.01 -14.26 10.63
N LEU A 65 5.75 -13.93 10.33
CA LEU A 65 5.37 -13.19 9.13
C LEU A 65 6.05 -11.80 9.07
N ASP A 66 6.34 -11.18 10.21
CA ASP A 66 7.05 -9.90 10.30
C ASP A 66 8.38 -9.89 9.52
N ASN A 67 9.05 -11.04 9.44
CA ASN A 67 10.32 -11.17 8.70
C ASN A 67 10.15 -11.08 7.18
N LEU A 68 8.95 -11.40 6.66
CA LEU A 68 8.64 -11.28 5.23
C LEU A 68 8.12 -9.89 4.87
N LEU A 69 7.43 -9.23 5.83
CA LEU A 69 6.78 -7.93 5.60
C LEU A 69 7.79 -6.80 5.36
N CYS A 70 8.97 -6.86 5.95
CA CYS A 70 10.04 -5.90 5.73
C CYS A 70 11.40 -6.45 6.20
N SER A 71 12.51 -6.01 5.57
CA SER A 71 13.87 -6.33 6.03
C SER A 71 14.16 -5.86 7.47
N TYR A 72 13.40 -4.89 7.98
CA TYR A 72 13.49 -4.38 9.35
C TYR A 72 12.39 -4.94 10.25
N GLN A 73 11.75 -6.04 9.85
CA GLN A 73 10.63 -6.72 10.50
C GLN A 73 9.36 -5.86 10.65
N GLY A 74 8.20 -6.51 10.59
CA GLY A 74 6.89 -5.89 10.72
C GLY A 74 6.41 -5.15 9.48
N LEU A 75 5.18 -4.64 9.55
CA LEU A 75 4.51 -3.94 8.46
C LEU A 75 4.92 -2.46 8.43
N PRO A 76 5.55 -1.96 7.35
CA PRO A 76 5.99 -0.57 7.28
C PRO A 76 4.82 0.42 7.14
N LYS A 77 5.04 1.66 7.59
CA LYS A 77 4.09 2.77 7.44
C LYS A 77 4.08 3.34 6.02
N GLY A 78 2.91 3.82 5.59
CA GLY A 78 2.74 4.55 4.34
C GLY A 78 3.03 3.73 3.08
N VAL A 79 2.77 2.42 3.11
CA VAL A 79 3.01 1.50 2.00
C VAL A 79 1.72 0.90 1.45
N ASN A 80 1.84 0.31 0.27
CA ASN A 80 0.77 -0.38 -0.43
C ASN A 80 1.19 -1.84 -0.67
N TYR A 81 0.57 -2.77 0.02
CA TYR A 81 0.76 -4.20 -0.18
C TYR A 81 -0.47 -4.78 -0.86
N MET A 82 -0.26 -5.46 -1.96
CA MET A 82 -1.31 -6.18 -2.66
C MET A 82 -1.20 -7.66 -2.37
N ILE A 83 -2.32 -8.25 -2.01
CA ILE A 83 -2.44 -9.65 -1.66
C ILE A 83 -3.21 -10.34 -2.77
N ILE A 84 -2.59 -11.33 -3.40
CA ILE A 84 -3.19 -12.15 -4.44
C ILE A 84 -3.11 -13.63 -4.10
N GLY A 85 -3.92 -14.44 -4.74
CA GLY A 85 -3.90 -15.89 -4.55
C GLY A 85 -5.19 -16.54 -5.02
N ASP A 86 -5.15 -17.87 -5.16
CA ASP A 86 -6.29 -18.63 -5.63
C ASP A 86 -7.50 -18.53 -4.68
N PRO A 87 -8.73 -18.75 -5.16
CA PRO A 87 -9.89 -18.84 -4.28
C PRO A 87 -9.69 -19.90 -3.20
N GLY A 88 -10.12 -19.61 -1.98
CA GLY A 88 -10.07 -20.55 -0.85
C GLY A 88 -8.70 -20.77 -0.20
N VAL A 89 -7.63 -20.07 -0.65
CA VAL A 89 -6.33 -20.20 0.00
C VAL A 89 -6.25 -19.46 1.36
N GLY A 90 -7.25 -18.63 1.70
CA GLY A 90 -7.35 -17.94 2.99
C GLY A 90 -6.82 -16.52 3.01
N LYS A 91 -6.86 -15.79 1.89
CA LYS A 91 -6.41 -14.38 1.79
C LYS A 91 -7.01 -13.49 2.89
N THR A 92 -8.33 -13.45 2.96
CA THR A 92 -9.09 -12.70 3.97
C THR A 92 -8.68 -13.10 5.39
N THR A 93 -8.61 -14.40 5.67
CA THR A 93 -8.24 -14.92 7.00
C THR A 93 -6.84 -14.48 7.41
N ILE A 94 -5.85 -14.61 6.51
CA ILE A 94 -4.46 -14.20 6.79
C ILE A 94 -4.36 -12.70 7.03
N ILE A 95 -5.10 -11.88 6.26
CA ILE A 95 -5.06 -10.42 6.44
C ILE A 95 -5.75 -10.01 7.74
N LEU A 96 -6.91 -10.59 8.06
CA LEU A 96 -7.59 -10.33 9.33
C LEU A 96 -6.73 -10.79 10.52
N ASP A 97 -6.09 -11.95 10.45
CA ASP A 97 -5.16 -12.43 11.47
C ASP A 97 -3.96 -11.47 11.64
N LEU A 98 -3.36 -11.03 10.54
CA LEU A 98 -2.25 -10.08 10.56
C LEU A 98 -2.64 -8.78 11.27
N ILE A 99 -3.75 -8.13 10.85
CA ILE A 99 -4.15 -6.84 11.40
C ILE A 99 -4.66 -6.95 12.84
N ALA A 100 -5.33 -8.03 13.22
CA ALA A 100 -5.75 -8.29 14.60
C ALA A 100 -4.54 -8.53 15.54
N ASN A 101 -3.52 -9.25 15.05
CA ASN A 101 -2.26 -9.41 15.78
C ASN A 101 -1.52 -8.07 15.93
N ILE A 102 -1.49 -7.24 14.88
CA ILE A 102 -0.88 -5.90 14.95
C ILE A 102 -1.62 -5.03 15.97
N GLU A 103 -2.95 -5.00 15.97
CA GLU A 103 -3.74 -4.23 16.94
C GLU A 103 -3.39 -4.63 18.36
N ARG A 104 -3.30 -5.94 18.63
CA ARG A 104 -2.96 -6.46 19.94
C ARG A 104 -1.53 -6.12 20.39
N GLN A 105 -0.57 -6.10 19.46
CA GLN A 105 0.84 -5.86 19.77
C GLN A 105 1.19 -4.38 19.85
N ASN A 106 0.43 -3.51 19.19
CA ASN A 106 0.76 -2.08 19.06
C ASN A 106 -0.41 -1.23 19.58
N ALA A 107 -0.40 -0.95 20.87
CA ALA A 107 -1.46 -0.19 21.53
C ALA A 107 -1.67 1.18 20.86
N GLY A 108 -2.92 1.52 20.59
CA GLY A 108 -3.31 2.79 19.98
C GLY A 108 -3.24 2.80 18.44
N THR A 109 -2.85 1.71 17.80
CA THR A 109 -2.91 1.59 16.32
C THR A 109 -4.37 1.60 15.86
N ARG A 110 -4.69 2.49 14.93
CA ARG A 110 -6.03 2.60 14.33
C ARG A 110 -6.10 1.77 13.06
N ILE A 111 -6.93 0.73 13.09
CA ILE A 111 -7.07 -0.22 11.97
C ILE A 111 -8.49 -0.22 11.46
N LEU A 112 -8.64 -0.18 10.14
CA LEU A 112 -9.93 -0.26 9.44
C LEU A 112 -9.89 -1.42 8.44
N PHE A 113 -10.93 -2.26 8.45
CA PHE A 113 -11.20 -3.23 7.41
C PHE A 113 -12.38 -2.77 6.56
N ILE A 114 -12.16 -2.59 5.25
CA ILE A 114 -13.21 -2.25 4.28
C ILE A 114 -13.60 -3.53 3.57
N SER A 115 -14.84 -3.98 3.77
CA SER A 115 -15.40 -5.18 3.15
C SER A 115 -16.30 -4.81 2.00
N ALA A 116 -15.91 -5.22 0.78
CA ALA A 116 -16.71 -5.11 -0.43
C ALA A 116 -17.11 -6.49 -0.99
N GLU A 117 -16.76 -7.58 -0.29
CA GLU A 117 -17.06 -8.95 -0.72
C GLU A 117 -17.93 -9.69 0.31
N MET A 118 -17.68 -9.51 1.61
CA MET A 118 -18.43 -10.15 2.68
C MET A 118 -19.50 -9.21 3.25
N ASN A 119 -20.66 -9.78 3.51
CA ASN A 119 -21.74 -9.12 4.24
C ASN A 119 -21.63 -9.33 5.77
N GLU A 120 -22.55 -8.73 6.53
CA GLU A 120 -22.58 -8.83 7.99
C GLU A 120 -22.71 -10.28 8.50
N ILE A 121 -23.45 -11.15 7.78
CA ILE A 121 -23.68 -12.55 8.17
C ILE A 121 -22.38 -13.34 8.01
N ASP A 122 -21.68 -13.17 6.89
CA ASP A 122 -20.39 -13.82 6.64
C ASP A 122 -19.37 -13.41 7.71
N LEU A 123 -19.34 -12.10 8.04
CA LEU A 123 -18.47 -11.60 9.09
C LEU A 123 -18.79 -12.21 10.46
N ALA A 124 -20.08 -12.33 10.82
CA ALA A 124 -20.48 -12.94 12.09
C ALA A 124 -19.94 -14.38 12.23
N VAL A 125 -19.96 -15.16 11.14
CA VAL A 125 -19.36 -16.51 11.09
C VAL A 125 -17.84 -16.45 11.28
N TYR A 126 -17.18 -15.47 10.67
CA TYR A 126 -15.74 -15.25 10.85
C TYR A 126 -15.41 -14.94 12.31
N VAL A 127 -16.12 -14.00 12.94
CA VAL A 127 -15.91 -13.62 14.35
C VAL A 127 -16.19 -14.78 15.32
N GLN A 128 -17.20 -15.61 15.04
CA GLN A 128 -17.42 -16.83 15.83
C GLN A 128 -16.24 -17.79 15.77
N ARG A 129 -15.66 -17.96 14.61
CA ARG A 129 -14.50 -18.85 14.39
C ARG A 129 -13.18 -18.23 14.88
N TYR A 130 -13.03 -16.92 14.74
CA TYR A 130 -11.85 -16.14 15.10
C TYR A 130 -12.24 -14.96 16.01
N PRO A 131 -12.50 -15.19 17.29
CA PRO A 131 -13.01 -14.14 18.19
C PRO A 131 -12.12 -12.89 18.26
N MET A 132 -10.82 -13.04 18.00
CA MET A 132 -9.88 -11.93 17.99
C MET A 132 -10.18 -10.88 16.89
N PHE A 133 -10.90 -11.24 15.82
CA PHE A 133 -11.28 -10.29 14.76
C PHE A 133 -12.39 -9.34 15.19
N GLY A 134 -13.13 -9.66 16.28
CA GLY A 134 -14.24 -8.85 16.76
C GLY A 134 -13.87 -7.46 17.29
N ASN A 135 -12.59 -7.17 17.49
CA ASN A 135 -12.11 -5.84 17.91
C ASN A 135 -11.80 -4.92 16.72
N LEU A 136 -11.69 -5.45 15.50
CA LEU A 136 -11.35 -4.66 14.32
C LEU A 136 -12.51 -3.74 13.91
N ASN A 137 -12.21 -2.50 13.53
CA ASN A 137 -13.20 -1.62 12.94
C ASN A 137 -13.47 -2.06 11.51
N ILE A 138 -14.74 -2.09 11.12
CA ILE A 138 -15.18 -2.48 9.79
C ILE A 138 -16.07 -1.43 9.14
N MET A 139 -15.94 -1.28 7.83
CA MET A 139 -16.84 -0.57 6.94
C MET A 139 -17.33 -1.51 5.86
N PHE A 140 -18.64 -1.72 5.76
CA PHE A 140 -19.24 -2.48 4.66
C PHE A 140 -19.48 -1.57 3.47
N VAL A 141 -19.13 -2.05 2.28
CA VAL A 141 -19.38 -1.37 1.00
C VAL A 141 -20.14 -2.35 0.14
N GLU A 142 -21.45 -2.14 0.06
CA GLU A 142 -22.37 -2.99 -0.72
C GLU A 142 -22.93 -2.17 -1.90
N SER A 143 -23.13 -2.85 -3.04
CA SER A 143 -23.77 -2.23 -4.20
C SER A 143 -25.13 -1.69 -3.82
N ASP A 144 -25.34 -0.39 -4.00
CA ASP A 144 -26.63 0.27 -3.77
C ASP A 144 -27.44 0.27 -5.07
N PHE A 145 -28.44 -0.60 -5.15
CA PHE A 145 -29.33 -0.68 -6.31
C PHE A 145 -30.23 0.55 -6.48
N ASP A 146 -30.39 1.36 -5.44
CA ASP A 146 -31.24 2.56 -5.46
C ASP A 146 -30.48 3.83 -5.91
N GLY A 147 -29.16 3.74 -6.12
CA GLY A 147 -28.33 4.80 -6.71
C GLY A 147 -28.17 6.06 -5.85
N HIS A 148 -28.34 5.96 -4.53
CA HIS A 148 -28.26 7.08 -3.60
C HIS A 148 -26.94 7.20 -2.85
N ARG A 149 -26.07 6.16 -2.91
CA ARG A 149 -24.80 6.14 -2.23
C ARG A 149 -23.64 6.49 -3.16
N HIS A 150 -22.64 7.13 -2.58
CA HIS A 150 -21.37 7.46 -3.24
C HIS A 150 -20.23 6.93 -2.38
N HIS A 151 -20.03 5.62 -2.42
CA HIS A 151 -19.08 4.92 -1.55
C HIS A 151 -17.65 5.47 -1.66
N LEU A 152 -17.22 5.94 -2.83
CA LEU A 152 -15.90 6.57 -2.95
C LEU A 152 -15.75 7.80 -2.05
N GLN A 153 -16.81 8.62 -1.96
CA GLN A 153 -16.83 9.79 -1.08
C GLN A 153 -16.90 9.37 0.40
N GLU A 154 -17.77 8.41 0.74
CA GLU A 154 -17.89 7.89 2.11
C GLU A 154 -16.55 7.31 2.61
N ILE A 155 -15.84 6.54 1.76
CA ILE A 155 -14.51 6.01 2.08
C ILE A 155 -13.52 7.16 2.27
N GLU A 156 -13.53 8.19 1.42
CA GLU A 156 -12.65 9.35 1.57
C GLU A 156 -12.89 10.05 2.92
N GLU A 157 -14.16 10.31 3.30
CA GLU A 157 -14.52 10.92 4.58
C GLU A 157 -14.04 10.08 5.79
N VAL A 158 -14.22 8.76 5.72
CA VAL A 158 -13.72 7.84 6.77
C VAL A 158 -12.20 7.86 6.84
N LEU A 159 -11.51 7.87 5.70
CA LEU A 159 -10.05 7.90 5.65
C LEU A 159 -9.45 9.22 6.15
N GLN A 160 -10.16 10.35 6.01
CA GLN A 160 -9.73 11.65 6.55
C GLN A 160 -9.54 11.61 8.07
N GLN A 161 -10.26 10.75 8.78
CA GLN A 161 -10.09 10.56 10.23
C GLN A 161 -8.70 10.04 10.63
N GLY A 162 -7.89 9.59 9.66
CA GLY A 162 -6.53 9.06 9.82
C GLY A 162 -6.49 7.66 10.43
N TRP A 163 -6.13 6.70 9.62
CA TRP A 163 -5.97 5.30 9.98
C TRP A 163 -4.52 4.89 9.74
N ASP A 164 -3.94 4.13 10.66
CA ASP A 164 -2.58 3.60 10.51
C ASP A 164 -2.54 2.49 9.45
N ILE A 165 -3.54 1.61 9.48
CA ILE A 165 -3.66 0.49 8.54
C ILE A 165 -5.08 0.41 8.04
N VAL A 166 -5.22 0.25 6.72
CA VAL A 166 -6.51 0.00 6.05
C VAL A 166 -6.37 -1.26 5.20
N ALA A 167 -7.18 -2.27 5.48
CA ALA A 167 -7.30 -3.45 4.64
C ALA A 167 -8.57 -3.38 3.78
N ILE A 168 -8.49 -3.75 2.51
CA ILE A 168 -9.61 -3.73 1.55
C ILE A 168 -9.80 -5.12 0.96
N ASP A 169 -10.98 -5.69 1.12
CA ASP A 169 -11.36 -7.00 0.58
C ASP A 169 -12.73 -6.93 -0.13
N SER A 170 -12.77 -6.98 -1.46
CA SER A 170 -11.64 -6.99 -2.35
C SER A 170 -11.57 -5.68 -3.15
N PHE A 171 -10.37 -5.33 -3.59
CA PHE A 171 -10.16 -4.14 -4.39
C PHE A 171 -10.89 -4.19 -5.73
N TYR A 172 -11.05 -5.40 -6.32
CA TYR A 172 -11.77 -5.59 -7.57
C TYR A 172 -13.28 -5.32 -7.42
N GLU A 173 -13.91 -5.84 -6.37
CA GLU A 173 -15.33 -5.59 -6.09
C GLU A 173 -15.57 -4.09 -5.79
N LEU A 174 -14.71 -3.48 -4.99
CA LEU A 174 -14.78 -2.04 -4.74
C LEU A 174 -14.65 -1.21 -6.04
N GLN A 175 -13.78 -1.62 -6.97
CA GLN A 175 -13.71 -1.00 -8.30
C GLN A 175 -15.02 -1.12 -9.08
N GLY A 176 -15.66 -2.29 -9.00
CA GLY A 176 -16.95 -2.56 -9.63
C GLY A 176 -18.04 -1.63 -9.10
N ILE A 177 -18.16 -1.50 -7.79
CA ILE A 177 -19.11 -0.63 -7.12
C ILE A 177 -18.91 0.82 -7.54
N VAL A 178 -17.69 1.36 -7.42
CA VAL A 178 -17.37 2.74 -7.82
C VAL A 178 -17.64 3.00 -9.31
N LYS A 179 -17.35 2.00 -10.17
CA LYS A 179 -17.65 2.09 -11.61
C LYS A 179 -19.15 2.27 -11.85
N GLU A 180 -19.98 1.49 -11.16
CA GLU A 180 -21.44 1.48 -11.34
C GLU A 180 -22.08 2.73 -10.78
N GLU A 181 -21.69 3.16 -9.58
CA GLU A 181 -22.24 4.36 -8.93
C GLU A 181 -21.91 5.67 -9.65
N GLU A 182 -20.72 5.77 -10.23
CA GLU A 182 -20.27 6.99 -10.92
C GLU A 182 -20.45 6.93 -12.44
N ASP A 183 -21.01 5.84 -13.00
CA ASP A 183 -21.14 5.60 -14.45
C ASP A 183 -19.83 5.82 -15.22
N ILE A 184 -18.76 5.24 -14.70
CA ILE A 184 -17.40 5.36 -15.27
C ILE A 184 -16.83 4.02 -15.72
N THR A 185 -15.67 4.03 -16.38
CA THR A 185 -14.98 2.81 -16.74
C THR A 185 -14.22 2.20 -15.56
N MET A 186 -14.03 0.86 -15.53
CA MET A 186 -13.20 0.17 -14.52
C MET A 186 -11.80 0.80 -14.38
N ARG A 187 -11.21 1.26 -15.50
CA ARG A 187 -9.91 1.91 -15.50
C ARG A 187 -9.93 3.26 -14.78
N LEU A 188 -11.01 4.00 -14.91
CA LEU A 188 -11.15 5.29 -14.22
C LEU A 188 -11.43 5.08 -12.74
N ALA A 189 -12.27 4.10 -12.37
CA ALA A 189 -12.49 3.70 -10.98
C ALA A 189 -11.17 3.28 -10.31
N GLU A 190 -10.36 2.41 -10.97
CA GLU A 190 -9.01 2.06 -10.50
C GLU A 190 -8.15 3.31 -10.26
N THR A 191 -8.18 4.25 -11.21
CA THR A 191 -7.38 5.48 -11.12
C THR A 191 -7.78 6.33 -9.92
N LYS A 192 -9.08 6.49 -9.65
CA LYS A 192 -9.61 7.24 -8.51
C LYS A 192 -9.23 6.59 -7.18
N LEU A 193 -9.46 5.29 -7.04
CA LEU A 193 -9.08 4.53 -5.84
C LEU A 193 -7.58 4.58 -5.57
N LEU A 194 -6.74 4.44 -6.60
CA LEU A 194 -5.30 4.55 -6.45
C LEU A 194 -4.84 5.98 -6.09
N ALA A 195 -5.53 7.00 -6.56
CA ALA A 195 -5.25 8.39 -6.17
C ALA A 195 -5.57 8.61 -4.69
N LEU A 196 -6.72 8.09 -4.23
CA LEU A 196 -7.13 8.11 -2.82
C LEU A 196 -6.08 7.43 -1.93
N ILE A 197 -5.73 6.18 -2.23
CA ILE A 197 -4.70 5.42 -1.51
C ILE A 197 -3.38 6.21 -1.44
N LYS A 198 -2.92 6.78 -2.57
CA LYS A 198 -1.67 7.54 -2.62
C LYS A 198 -1.69 8.81 -1.75
N ARG A 199 -2.84 9.49 -1.64
CA ARG A 199 -2.98 10.66 -0.76
C ARG A 199 -2.75 10.26 0.69
N HIS A 200 -3.43 9.22 1.16
CA HIS A 200 -3.34 8.75 2.53
C HIS A 200 -2.00 8.08 2.86
N ASN A 201 -1.35 7.39 1.92
CA ASN A 201 0.03 6.94 2.11
C ASN A 201 0.99 8.11 2.41
N LYS A 202 0.70 9.31 1.92
CA LYS A 202 1.52 10.52 2.09
C LYS A 202 1.06 11.41 3.25
N ALA A 203 0.21 10.91 4.13
CA ALA A 203 -0.37 11.68 5.24
C ALA A 203 -1.16 12.93 4.80
N ILE A 204 -1.75 12.92 3.61
CA ILE A 204 -2.65 13.98 3.14
C ILE A 204 -4.07 13.64 3.63
N ASN A 205 -4.28 13.82 4.92
CA ASN A 205 -5.52 13.66 5.66
C ASN A 205 -5.52 14.60 6.87
N ASP A 206 -6.63 14.69 7.58
CA ASP A 206 -6.82 15.67 8.67
C ASP A 206 -5.88 15.45 9.86
N THR A 207 -5.39 14.23 10.04
CA THR A 207 -4.51 13.85 11.16
C THR A 207 -3.04 13.73 10.78
N HIS A 208 -2.69 13.98 9.52
CA HIS A 208 -1.33 13.78 8.99
C HIS A 208 -0.77 12.37 9.24
N THR A 209 -1.64 11.36 9.21
CA THR A 209 -1.26 9.95 9.41
C THR A 209 -0.87 9.30 8.09
N ASN A 210 0.31 8.65 8.05
CA ASN A 210 0.75 7.83 6.92
C ASN A 210 0.05 6.47 6.94
N THR A 211 -1.03 6.34 6.20
CA THR A 211 -1.82 5.10 6.14
C THR A 211 -1.12 4.03 5.31
N THR A 212 -1.05 2.82 5.84
CA THR A 212 -0.63 1.62 5.12
C THR A 212 -1.85 0.88 4.60
N PHE A 213 -1.84 0.51 3.31
CA PHE A 213 -2.92 -0.23 2.70
C PHE A 213 -2.54 -1.69 2.41
N LEU A 214 -3.43 -2.60 2.79
CA LEU A 214 -3.41 -4.02 2.46
C LEU A 214 -4.60 -4.29 1.54
N THR A 215 -4.36 -4.49 0.24
CA THR A 215 -5.44 -4.64 -0.73
C THR A 215 -5.49 -6.07 -1.25
N ILE A 216 -6.58 -6.78 -1.00
CA ILE A 216 -6.82 -8.11 -1.56
C ILE A 216 -7.32 -7.94 -2.99
N GLN A 217 -6.67 -8.61 -3.94
CA GLN A 217 -7.02 -8.58 -5.35
C GLN A 217 -7.30 -9.99 -5.86
N GLN A 218 -8.27 -10.08 -6.74
CA GLN A 218 -8.61 -11.34 -7.39
C GLN A 218 -7.57 -11.70 -8.47
N VAL A 219 -7.50 -12.99 -8.78
CA VAL A 219 -6.72 -13.53 -9.89
C VAL A 219 -7.64 -14.18 -10.93
N THR A 220 -7.20 -14.21 -12.16
CA THR A 220 -7.89 -14.95 -13.23
C THR A 220 -7.88 -16.45 -12.94
N LYS A 221 -8.70 -17.23 -13.64
CA LYS A 221 -8.69 -18.71 -13.57
C LYS A 221 -7.32 -19.33 -13.90
N SER A 222 -6.47 -18.62 -14.62
CA SER A 222 -5.08 -19.02 -14.90
C SER A 222 -4.09 -18.59 -13.82
N GLY A 223 -4.55 -18.00 -12.70
CA GLY A 223 -3.71 -17.49 -11.63
C GLY A 223 -2.99 -16.16 -11.95
N ALA A 224 -3.33 -15.54 -13.10
CA ALA A 224 -2.78 -14.25 -13.46
C ALA A 224 -3.48 -13.12 -12.70
N PHE A 225 -2.72 -12.10 -12.36
CA PHE A 225 -3.18 -10.88 -11.70
C PHE A 225 -4.27 -10.16 -12.53
N ILE A 226 -5.39 -9.79 -11.89
CA ILE A 226 -6.42 -8.93 -12.47
C ILE A 226 -6.11 -7.48 -12.08
N GLY A 227 -5.80 -6.64 -13.07
CA GLY A 227 -5.51 -5.22 -12.85
C GLY A 227 -4.60 -4.66 -13.92
N SER A 228 -4.45 -3.35 -13.93
CA SER A 228 -3.59 -2.67 -14.89
C SER A 228 -2.10 -2.80 -14.53
N ASN A 229 -1.22 -2.61 -15.51
CA ASN A 229 0.22 -2.49 -15.25
C ASN A 229 0.53 -1.31 -14.31
N ARG A 230 -0.29 -0.24 -14.33
CA ARG A 230 -0.16 0.90 -13.44
C ARG A 230 -0.32 0.48 -11.98
N LEU A 231 -1.31 -0.37 -11.67
CA LEU A 231 -1.51 -0.90 -10.33
C LEU A 231 -0.27 -1.66 -9.84
N LYS A 232 0.31 -2.54 -10.69
CA LYS A 232 1.57 -3.24 -10.37
C LYS A 232 2.73 -2.28 -10.08
N HIS A 233 2.81 -1.14 -10.75
CA HIS A 233 3.87 -0.16 -10.52
C HIS A 233 3.68 0.62 -9.22
N MET A 234 2.45 0.87 -8.82
CA MET A 234 2.12 1.68 -7.62
C MET A 234 2.28 0.94 -6.31
N ILE A 235 2.15 -0.39 -6.29
CA ILE A 235 2.29 -1.18 -5.06
C ILE A 235 3.76 -1.27 -4.61
N THR A 236 3.95 -1.25 -3.30
CA THR A 236 5.27 -1.45 -2.67
C THR A 236 5.65 -2.93 -2.69
N ALA A 237 4.70 -3.82 -2.43
CA ALA A 237 4.93 -5.25 -2.40
C ALA A 237 3.72 -6.02 -2.97
N MET A 238 3.97 -7.20 -3.51
CA MET A 238 2.96 -8.17 -3.93
C MET A 238 3.17 -9.45 -3.14
N MET A 239 2.23 -9.72 -2.24
CA MET A 239 2.16 -10.93 -1.43
C MET A 239 1.28 -11.95 -2.15
N GLU A 240 1.81 -13.12 -2.39
CA GLU A 240 1.10 -14.21 -3.04
C GLU A 240 0.86 -15.35 -2.06
N LEU A 241 -0.42 -15.71 -1.90
CA LEU A 241 -0.82 -16.91 -1.16
C LEU A 241 -1.05 -18.03 -2.16
N ARG A 242 -0.31 -19.11 -2.04
CA ARG A 242 -0.29 -20.19 -3.03
C ARG A 242 -0.41 -21.56 -2.38
N LEU A 243 -0.92 -22.52 -3.16
CA LEU A 243 -0.82 -23.95 -2.86
C LEU A 243 0.52 -24.48 -3.41
N ASP A 244 1.21 -25.31 -2.67
CA ASP A 244 2.47 -25.94 -3.14
C ASP A 244 2.21 -26.83 -4.36
N ASN A 245 1.06 -27.51 -4.39
CA ASN A 245 0.53 -28.16 -5.58
C ASN A 245 -0.83 -27.57 -5.97
N PRO A 246 -0.91 -26.68 -6.99
CA PRO A 246 -2.15 -26.04 -7.42
C PRO A 246 -3.28 -26.98 -7.84
N LYS A 247 -2.96 -28.25 -8.16
CA LYS A 247 -3.95 -29.28 -8.54
C LYS A 247 -4.54 -30.02 -7.33
N ASN A 248 -3.99 -29.81 -6.13
CA ASN A 248 -4.42 -30.45 -4.91
C ASN A 248 -4.78 -29.39 -3.86
N ILE A 249 -6.07 -29.18 -3.63
CA ILE A 249 -6.60 -28.24 -2.64
C ILE A 249 -6.17 -28.54 -1.18
N TYR A 250 -5.72 -29.76 -0.92
CA TYR A 250 -5.20 -30.20 0.39
C TYR A 250 -3.69 -30.06 0.51
N SER A 251 -3.01 -29.53 -0.53
CA SER A 251 -1.58 -29.32 -0.44
C SER A 251 -1.25 -28.16 0.51
N ASP A 252 -0.01 -28.16 0.98
CA ASP A 252 0.50 -27.10 1.84
C ASP A 252 0.27 -25.72 1.22
N ARG A 253 -0.04 -24.75 2.06
CA ARG A 253 -0.20 -23.33 1.70
C ARG A 253 1.06 -22.57 2.09
N TYR A 254 1.44 -21.60 1.27
CA TYR A 254 2.54 -20.72 1.60
C TYR A 254 2.29 -19.29 1.16
N ILE A 255 2.95 -18.37 1.84
CA ILE A 255 3.07 -16.96 1.49
C ILE A 255 4.44 -16.75 0.82
N VAL A 256 4.46 -15.97 -0.25
CA VAL A 256 5.70 -15.55 -0.91
C VAL A 256 5.51 -14.13 -1.45
N PHE A 257 6.56 -13.33 -1.46
CA PHE A 257 6.55 -12.06 -2.15
C PHE A 257 7.19 -12.21 -3.53
N SER A 258 6.44 -11.88 -4.60
CA SER A 258 6.95 -11.84 -5.98
C SER A 258 7.51 -10.45 -6.35
N LYS A 259 7.12 -9.42 -5.60
CA LYS A 259 7.64 -8.06 -5.68
C LYS A 259 7.73 -7.48 -4.27
N HIS A 260 8.88 -6.88 -3.95
CA HIS A 260 9.06 -6.22 -2.66
C HIS A 260 10.12 -5.11 -2.75
N ARG A 261 9.75 -3.87 -2.36
CA ARG A 261 10.70 -2.73 -2.35
C ARG A 261 11.40 -2.56 -1.01
N ARG A 262 10.90 -3.17 0.06
CA ARG A 262 11.42 -3.02 1.43
C ARG A 262 11.77 -4.35 2.09
N GLY A 263 11.76 -5.44 1.34
CA GLY A 263 12.04 -6.78 1.84
C GLY A 263 12.46 -7.73 0.73
N ASP A 264 12.63 -8.98 1.10
CA ASP A 264 13.07 -10.04 0.21
C ASP A 264 11.93 -10.60 -0.66
N VAL A 265 12.28 -11.17 -1.80
CA VAL A 265 11.35 -11.87 -2.70
C VAL A 265 11.71 -13.34 -2.79
N GLY A 266 10.73 -14.20 -3.07
CA GLY A 266 10.92 -15.61 -3.36
C GLY A 266 11.13 -16.52 -2.13
N VAL A 267 11.12 -15.99 -0.90
CA VAL A 267 11.16 -16.80 0.32
C VAL A 267 9.78 -17.28 0.66
N LYS A 268 9.59 -18.59 0.86
CA LYS A 268 8.31 -19.18 1.21
C LYS A 268 8.13 -19.26 2.72
N LEU A 269 6.97 -18.84 3.21
CA LEU A 269 6.52 -19.08 4.57
C LEU A 269 5.25 -19.94 4.52
N TYR A 270 5.36 -21.17 4.99
CA TYR A 270 4.24 -22.12 5.03
C TYR A 270 3.32 -21.81 6.21
N TYR A 271 2.01 -22.01 6.00
CA TYR A 271 0.99 -21.74 7.02
C TYR A 271 -0.16 -22.74 6.97
N ASN A 272 -0.84 -22.89 8.09
CA ASN A 272 -2.04 -23.69 8.24
C ASN A 272 -3.19 -22.83 8.78
N LEU A 273 -4.39 -23.10 8.26
CA LEU A 273 -5.65 -22.56 8.76
C LEU A 273 -6.39 -23.70 9.43
N SER A 274 -6.50 -23.68 10.76
CA SER A 274 -7.21 -24.72 11.49
C SER A 274 -8.72 -24.55 11.39
N SER A 275 -9.45 -25.63 11.60
CA SER A 275 -10.91 -25.58 11.73
C SER A 275 -11.36 -24.87 13.01
N THR A 276 -10.49 -24.76 14.00
CA THR A 276 -10.73 -24.13 15.31
C THR A 276 -10.41 -22.64 15.35
N GLY A 277 -9.96 -22.06 14.22
CA GLY A 277 -9.74 -20.62 14.14
C GLY A 277 -8.31 -20.15 14.38
N ASP A 278 -7.32 -21.05 14.30
CA ASP A 278 -5.92 -20.66 14.45
C ASP A 278 -5.23 -20.52 13.10
N VAL A 279 -4.46 -19.46 12.95
CA VAL A 279 -3.47 -19.28 11.88
C VAL A 279 -2.11 -19.61 12.48
N THR A 280 -1.43 -20.61 11.92
CA THR A 280 -0.11 -21.02 12.39
C THR A 280 0.89 -21.03 11.24
N PHE A 281 2.11 -20.59 11.53
CA PHE A 281 3.21 -20.56 10.57
C PHE A 281 4.24 -21.64 10.87
N ASP A 282 4.78 -22.29 9.83
CA ASP A 282 5.86 -23.27 9.96
C ASP A 282 7.22 -22.54 10.03
N GLU A 283 7.59 -22.12 11.25
CA GLU A 283 8.84 -21.42 11.49
C GLU A 283 10.07 -22.29 11.22
N GLN A 284 9.98 -23.60 11.46
CA GLN A 284 11.10 -24.50 11.25
C GLN A 284 11.42 -24.61 9.76
N ARG A 285 10.41 -24.80 8.93
CA ARG A 285 10.57 -24.86 7.47
C ARG A 285 11.03 -23.51 6.91
N TYR A 286 10.53 -22.41 7.45
CA TYR A 286 10.98 -21.06 7.09
C TYR A 286 12.49 -20.85 7.36
N ARG A 287 12.98 -21.28 8.52
CA ARG A 287 14.42 -21.20 8.84
C ARG A 287 15.27 -22.07 7.90
N GLN A 288 14.79 -23.26 7.54
CA GLN A 288 15.46 -24.13 6.58
C GLN A 288 15.53 -23.49 5.18
N GLU A 289 14.44 -22.86 4.73
CA GLU A 289 14.37 -22.16 3.45
C GLU A 289 15.40 -21.01 3.39
N LEU A 290 15.51 -20.21 4.46
CA LEU A 290 16.53 -19.16 4.57
C LEU A 290 17.97 -19.71 4.54
N GLN A 291 18.24 -20.81 5.23
CA GLN A 291 19.55 -21.44 5.23
C GLN A 291 19.94 -21.94 3.83
N LEU A 292 19.01 -22.61 3.14
CA LEU A 292 19.24 -23.09 1.76
C LEU A 292 19.53 -21.93 0.81
N ARG A 293 18.78 -20.84 0.92
CA ARG A 293 18.99 -19.63 0.10
C ARG A 293 20.38 -19.00 0.35
N ASN A 294 20.78 -18.90 1.61
CA ASN A 294 22.10 -18.38 1.97
C ASN A 294 23.23 -19.26 1.43
N LEU A 295 23.08 -20.57 1.50
CA LEU A 295 24.04 -21.51 0.91
C LEU A 295 24.14 -21.35 -0.61
N GLN A 296 23.00 -21.25 -1.30
CA GLN A 296 22.98 -21.04 -2.76
C GLN A 296 23.63 -19.72 -3.17
N SER A 297 23.38 -18.63 -2.40
CA SER A 297 24.01 -17.34 -2.62
C SER A 297 25.53 -17.41 -2.46
N ASN A 298 26.01 -18.06 -1.40
CA ASN A 298 27.44 -18.23 -1.14
C ASN A 298 28.13 -19.05 -2.24
N VAL A 299 27.52 -20.15 -2.66
CA VAL A 299 28.05 -20.99 -3.77
C VAL A 299 28.11 -20.19 -5.06
N SER A 300 27.05 -19.43 -5.38
CA SER A 300 27.01 -18.59 -6.59
C SER A 300 28.09 -17.51 -6.57
N THR A 301 28.37 -16.91 -5.41
CA THR A 301 29.43 -15.91 -5.25
C THR A 301 30.81 -16.55 -5.45
N GLN A 302 31.07 -17.68 -4.80
CA GLN A 302 32.33 -18.41 -4.97
C GLN A 302 32.58 -18.83 -6.43
N LEU A 303 31.56 -19.29 -7.15
CA LEU A 303 31.67 -19.64 -8.57
C LEU A 303 32.00 -18.41 -9.44
N ARG A 304 31.41 -17.25 -9.16
CA ARG A 304 31.75 -16.01 -9.88
C ARG A 304 33.19 -15.57 -9.61
N ASP A 305 33.60 -15.61 -8.35
CA ASP A 305 34.99 -15.28 -7.97
C ASP A 305 35.98 -16.19 -8.65
N PHE A 306 35.69 -17.49 -8.69
CA PHE A 306 36.52 -18.49 -9.39
C PHE A 306 36.58 -18.22 -10.89
N ALA A 307 35.42 -17.94 -11.54
CA ALA A 307 35.37 -17.60 -12.96
C ALA A 307 36.20 -16.35 -13.28
N SER A 308 36.07 -15.32 -12.42
CA SER A 308 36.83 -14.06 -12.59
C SER A 308 38.34 -14.26 -12.42
N GLN A 309 38.77 -15.15 -11.51
CA GLN A 309 40.16 -15.51 -11.35
C GLN A 309 40.69 -16.29 -12.58
N PHE A 310 39.88 -17.20 -13.10
CA PHE A 310 40.21 -17.98 -14.28
C PHE A 310 40.38 -17.09 -15.52
N GLU A 311 39.48 -16.16 -15.75
CA GLU A 311 39.60 -15.19 -16.85
C GLU A 311 40.86 -14.32 -16.74
N ARG A 312 41.25 -13.90 -15.54
CA ARG A 312 42.49 -13.14 -15.34
C ARG A 312 43.73 -13.95 -15.67
N LEU A 313 43.75 -15.22 -15.33
CA LEU A 313 44.87 -16.12 -15.65
C LEU A 313 45.01 -16.33 -17.17
N PHE A 314 43.90 -16.55 -17.87
CA PHE A 314 43.87 -16.71 -19.32
C PHE A 314 44.27 -15.45 -20.07
N ASN A 315 43.81 -14.28 -19.63
CA ASN A 315 44.17 -13.02 -20.30
C ASN A 315 45.65 -12.63 -20.09
N ASN A 316 46.24 -12.99 -18.97
CA ASN A 316 47.67 -12.76 -18.71
C ASN A 316 48.61 -13.74 -19.50
N GLU A 317 48.11 -14.89 -19.98
CA GLU A 317 48.87 -15.80 -20.84
C GLU A 317 48.84 -15.39 -22.32
N ILE A 318 47.90 -14.51 -22.74
CA ILE A 318 47.79 -14.04 -24.12
C ILE A 318 48.67 -12.78 -24.37
N GLU A 319 49.08 -12.08 -23.28
CA GLU A 319 49.92 -10.88 -23.36
C GLU A 319 51.43 -11.18 -23.23
N GLN A 320 51.86 -12.47 -23.12
CA GLN A 320 53.24 -12.93 -23.20
C GLN A 320 53.51 -13.63 -24.55
#